data_468697aaac340cd2162d131018f7eecb
#
_entry.id   468697aaac340cd2162d131018f7eecb
#
_cell.length_a   1.000
_cell.length_b   1.000
_cell.length_c   1.000
_cell.angle_alpha   90.00
_cell.angle_beta   90.00
_cell.angle_gamma   90.00
#
_symmetry.space_group_name_H-M   'P 1'
#
loop_
_entity.id
_entity.type
_entity.pdbx_description
1 polymer ?
#
loop_
_entity_poly.entity_id
_entity_poly.type
_entity_poly.pdbx_seq_one_letter_code
_entity_poly.pdbx_strand_id
1 'polypeptide(L)'
;MYESLEQLKTDCLSCADCPLAQTRTNVVFGVGVPTAEVLFVGEGPGENEDLQGEPFVGRGGQLLDKYLTHIDLSREKNIYIANIVKCRPPNNRDPREEEQTACAHWLREQMKLLHPKIVVCLGRIAAQKIISPDFRVTKEHGVFYERRGFYLMGTFHPAALLRNPAQKPDALSDFVALRAKIQEVCELSLIHI
;
A
#
# COMPACT_ATOMS: atom_id res chain seq x y z
N MET A 1 -11.94 13.44 15.30
CA MET A 1 -10.66 13.59 14.58
C MET A 1 -9.64 12.76 15.35
N TYR A 2 -8.94 11.88 14.69
CA TYR A 2 -7.92 11.03 15.36
C TYR A 2 -6.63 11.84 15.58
N GLU A 3 -6.00 11.61 16.72
CA GLU A 3 -4.75 12.31 17.12
C GLU A 3 -3.50 11.45 16.81
N SER A 4 -3.68 10.13 16.61
CA SER A 4 -2.59 9.21 16.33
C SER A 4 -3.04 7.99 15.51
N LEU A 5 -2.07 7.35 14.83
CA LEU A 5 -2.29 6.06 14.14
C LEU A 5 -2.71 4.96 15.12
N GLU A 6 -2.24 4.99 16.36
CA GLU A 6 -2.58 3.98 17.37
C GLU A 6 -4.06 4.08 17.78
N GLN A 7 -4.56 5.30 18.00
CA GLN A 7 -5.99 5.51 18.26
C GLN A 7 -6.85 5.05 17.08
N LEU A 8 -6.47 5.45 15.85
CA LEU A 8 -7.16 5.04 14.63
C LEU A 8 -7.15 3.51 14.45
N LYS A 9 -6.02 2.86 14.76
CA LYS A 9 -5.89 1.40 14.71
C LYS A 9 -6.82 0.72 15.70
N THR A 10 -6.87 1.19 16.93
CA THR A 10 -7.75 0.63 17.98
C THR A 10 -9.21 0.59 17.51
N ASP A 11 -9.70 1.69 16.94
CA ASP A 11 -11.07 1.76 16.42
C ASP A 11 -11.25 0.87 15.18
N CYS A 12 -10.28 0.87 14.27
CA CYS A 12 -10.32 0.05 13.05
C CYS A 12 -10.40 -1.47 13.35
N LEU A 13 -9.77 -1.93 14.42
CA LEU A 13 -9.78 -3.35 14.80
C LEU A 13 -11.20 -3.86 15.14
N SER A 14 -12.11 -2.99 15.55
CA SER A 14 -13.51 -3.32 15.84
C SER A 14 -14.47 -3.05 14.67
N CYS A 15 -13.97 -2.59 13.51
CA CYS A 15 -14.81 -2.21 12.37
C CYS A 15 -15.70 -3.34 11.88
N ALA A 16 -16.98 -3.03 11.64
CA ALA A 16 -17.98 -3.95 11.10
C ALA A 16 -18.81 -3.33 9.95
N ASP A 17 -18.25 -2.32 9.26
CA ASP A 17 -18.97 -1.48 8.30
C ASP A 17 -19.30 -2.15 6.96
N CYS A 18 -18.76 -3.34 6.70
CA CYS A 18 -19.02 -4.05 5.45
C CYS A 18 -19.03 -5.58 5.66
N PRO A 19 -19.54 -6.35 4.68
CA PRO A 19 -19.66 -7.83 4.79
C PRO A 19 -18.33 -8.55 5.02
N LEU A 20 -17.17 -7.96 4.66
CA LEU A 20 -15.86 -8.58 4.89
C LEU A 20 -15.58 -8.81 6.38
N ALA A 21 -16.22 -8.05 7.27
CA ALA A 21 -16.12 -8.24 8.72
C ALA A 21 -16.60 -9.61 9.20
N GLN A 22 -17.51 -10.25 8.46
CA GLN A 22 -18.08 -11.54 8.82
C GLN A 22 -17.18 -12.73 8.50
N THR A 23 -16.23 -12.55 7.57
CA THR A 23 -15.41 -13.65 7.03
C THR A 23 -13.93 -13.51 7.32
N ARG A 24 -13.48 -12.35 7.79
CA ARG A 24 -12.09 -12.12 8.18
C ARG A 24 -11.72 -12.90 9.45
N THR A 25 -10.43 -13.24 9.58
CA THR A 25 -9.84 -13.67 10.85
C THR A 25 -9.35 -12.45 11.63
N ASN A 26 -8.59 -11.59 10.99
CA ASN A 26 -8.08 -10.34 11.58
C ASN A 26 -8.36 -9.13 10.67
N VAL A 27 -8.45 -7.95 11.29
CA VAL A 27 -8.28 -6.69 10.57
C VAL A 27 -6.80 -6.48 10.30
N VAL A 28 -6.46 -6.14 9.07
CA VAL A 28 -5.10 -5.80 8.65
C VAL A 28 -5.02 -4.28 8.47
N PHE A 29 -4.70 -3.58 9.54
CA PHE A 29 -4.73 -2.11 9.58
C PHE A 29 -3.67 -1.48 8.69
N GLY A 30 -2.44 -1.95 8.81
CA GLY A 30 -1.24 -1.44 8.18
C GLY A 30 -0.03 -1.59 9.09
N VAL A 31 1.17 -1.38 8.54
CA VAL A 31 2.43 -1.50 9.27
C VAL A 31 3.44 -0.49 8.74
N GLY A 32 4.27 0.03 9.61
CA GLY A 32 5.34 0.95 9.26
C GLY A 32 5.59 1.99 10.34
N VAL A 33 6.42 2.97 10.03
CA VAL A 33 6.73 4.04 10.98
C VAL A 33 5.71 5.19 10.87
N PRO A 34 5.29 5.78 11.99
CA PRO A 34 4.29 6.86 11.99
C PRO A 34 4.73 8.14 11.27
N THR A 35 6.03 8.32 11.10
CA THR A 35 6.65 9.47 10.42
C THR A 35 7.00 9.21 8.96
N ALA A 36 6.47 8.12 8.39
CA ALA A 36 6.79 7.73 7.02
C ALA A 36 6.30 8.76 6.00
N GLU A 37 7.21 9.23 5.17
CA GLU A 37 6.89 10.11 4.03
C GLU A 37 6.50 9.34 2.76
N VAL A 38 6.70 8.02 2.76
CA VAL A 38 6.33 7.12 1.65
C VAL A 38 5.32 6.10 2.14
N LEU A 39 4.13 6.12 1.54
CA LEU A 39 3.04 5.20 1.81
C LEU A 39 2.85 4.25 0.63
N PHE A 40 2.96 2.95 0.87
CA PHE A 40 2.58 1.91 -0.09
C PHE A 40 1.14 1.45 0.17
N VAL A 41 0.35 1.37 -0.88
CA VAL A 41 -1.06 0.96 -0.78
C VAL A 41 -1.32 -0.20 -1.73
N GLY A 42 -1.66 -1.35 -1.17
CA GLY A 42 -2.12 -2.52 -1.91
C GLY A 42 -3.64 -2.60 -1.99
N GLU A 43 -4.13 -3.69 -2.53
CA GLU A 43 -5.57 -3.95 -2.72
C GLU A 43 -6.26 -4.35 -1.42
N GLY A 44 -5.83 -5.43 -0.81
CA GLY A 44 -6.42 -6.00 0.38
C GLY A 44 -5.60 -7.19 0.92
N PRO A 45 -5.92 -7.67 2.13
CA PRO A 45 -5.25 -8.81 2.72
C PRO A 45 -5.52 -10.11 1.95
N GLY A 46 -4.47 -10.91 1.75
CA GLY A 46 -4.58 -12.31 1.41
C GLY A 46 -4.71 -13.20 2.65
N GLU A 47 -4.62 -14.52 2.45
CA GLU A 47 -4.78 -15.49 3.55
C GLU A 47 -3.74 -15.35 4.66
N ASN A 48 -2.47 -15.24 4.30
CA ASN A 48 -1.40 -15.10 5.29
C ASN A 48 -1.50 -13.78 6.06
N GLU A 49 -1.88 -12.71 5.37
CA GLU A 49 -2.11 -11.41 5.98
C GLU A 49 -3.29 -11.44 6.95
N ASP A 50 -4.39 -12.09 6.59
CA ASP A 50 -5.56 -12.26 7.44
C ASP A 50 -5.25 -13.10 8.70
N LEU A 51 -4.43 -14.14 8.56
CA LEU A 51 -4.01 -14.98 9.69
C LEU A 51 -3.05 -14.24 10.64
N GLN A 52 -2.15 -13.38 10.12
CA GLN A 52 -1.12 -12.71 10.90
C GLN A 52 -1.51 -11.28 11.34
N GLY A 53 -2.53 -10.68 10.70
CA GLY A 53 -2.97 -9.31 10.99
C GLY A 53 -2.02 -8.22 10.45
N GLU A 54 -1.12 -8.57 9.53
CA GLU A 54 -0.12 -7.67 8.98
C GLU A 54 -0.11 -7.70 7.44
N PRO A 55 0.03 -6.55 6.73
CA PRO A 55 0.02 -6.50 5.28
C PRO A 55 1.31 -7.06 4.68
N PHE A 56 1.19 -7.71 3.51
CA PHE A 56 2.33 -8.17 2.72
C PHE A 56 3.30 -9.06 3.50
N VAL A 57 2.81 -10.14 4.10
CA VAL A 57 3.60 -11.17 4.81
C VAL A 57 3.72 -12.48 4.02
N GLY A 58 2.88 -12.70 3.01
CA GLY A 58 2.97 -13.86 2.11
C GLY A 58 4.08 -13.74 1.08
N ARG A 59 4.07 -14.63 0.08
CA ARG A 59 5.08 -14.66 -1.00
C ARG A 59 5.20 -13.34 -1.76
N GLY A 60 4.06 -12.66 -2.01
CA GLY A 60 4.05 -11.32 -2.62
C GLY A 60 4.74 -10.29 -1.74
N GLY A 61 4.52 -10.34 -0.42
CA GLY A 61 5.17 -9.46 0.54
C GLY A 61 6.68 -9.67 0.61
N GLN A 62 7.14 -10.91 0.57
CA GLN A 62 8.58 -11.23 0.52
C GLN A 62 9.25 -10.68 -0.76
N LEU A 63 8.53 -10.68 -1.88
CA LEU A 63 9.03 -10.04 -3.11
C LEU A 63 9.07 -8.52 -2.95
N LEU A 64 8.03 -7.92 -2.37
CA LEU A 64 8.01 -6.48 -2.09
C LEU A 64 9.20 -6.07 -1.20
N ASP A 65 9.45 -6.81 -0.12
CA ASP A 65 10.56 -6.51 0.79
C ASP A 65 11.93 -6.55 0.08
N LYS A 66 12.10 -7.44 -0.92
CA LYS A 66 13.32 -7.44 -1.75
C LYS A 66 13.47 -6.18 -2.60
N TYR A 67 12.40 -5.70 -3.23
CA TYR A 67 12.43 -4.43 -3.97
C TYR A 67 12.69 -3.24 -3.04
N LEU A 68 12.04 -3.22 -1.88
CA LEU A 68 12.24 -2.18 -0.87
C LEU A 68 13.71 -2.13 -0.41
N THR A 69 14.26 -3.28 -0.03
CA THR A 69 15.67 -3.38 0.41
C THR A 69 16.62 -2.91 -0.68
N HIS A 70 16.34 -3.18 -1.96
CA HIS A 70 17.17 -2.74 -3.08
C HIS A 70 17.28 -1.21 -3.20
N ILE A 71 16.33 -0.48 -2.68
CA ILE A 71 16.30 0.98 -2.70
C ILE A 71 16.37 1.60 -1.29
N ASP A 72 16.91 0.88 -0.33
CA ASP A 72 17.15 1.30 1.06
C ASP A 72 15.86 1.64 1.85
N LEU A 73 14.74 1.02 1.48
CA LEU A 73 13.47 1.13 2.19
C LEU A 73 13.15 -0.12 3.01
N SER A 74 12.52 0.07 4.16
CA SER A 74 11.91 -1.02 4.93
C SER A 74 10.74 -0.53 5.79
N ARG A 75 9.79 -1.44 6.07
CA ARG A 75 8.63 -1.16 6.92
C ARG A 75 9.00 -0.84 8.37
N GLU A 76 10.18 -1.27 8.82
CA GLU A 76 10.67 -1.04 10.18
C GLU A 76 11.36 0.33 10.33
N LYS A 77 11.79 0.95 9.23
CA LYS A 77 12.66 2.12 9.28
C LYS A 77 12.06 3.41 8.72
N ASN A 78 11.42 3.35 7.54
CA ASN A 78 11.19 4.58 6.79
C ASN A 78 9.95 4.60 5.88
N ILE A 79 9.13 3.54 5.86
CA ILE A 79 7.88 3.53 5.08
C ILE A 79 6.69 3.09 5.92
N TYR A 80 5.50 3.28 5.36
CA TYR A 80 4.25 2.69 5.83
C TYR A 80 3.58 1.90 4.72
N ILE A 81 2.98 0.76 5.06
CA ILE A 81 2.26 -0.10 4.11
C ILE A 81 0.83 -0.31 4.60
N ALA A 82 -0.13 -0.09 3.71
CA ALA A 82 -1.55 -0.32 3.98
C ALA A 82 -2.25 -0.93 2.74
N ASN A 83 -3.54 -1.15 2.84
CA ASN A 83 -4.38 -1.61 1.74
C ASN A 83 -5.64 -0.75 1.60
N ILE A 84 -6.28 -0.80 0.43
CA ILE A 84 -7.59 -0.17 0.17
C ILE A 84 -8.65 -0.74 1.12
N VAL A 85 -8.72 -2.06 1.26
CA VAL A 85 -9.59 -2.71 2.26
C VAL A 85 -8.76 -3.34 3.38
N LYS A 86 -9.28 -3.29 4.61
CA LYS A 86 -8.59 -3.77 5.81
C LYS A 86 -8.90 -5.23 6.15
N CYS A 87 -9.81 -5.84 5.43
CA CYS A 87 -10.28 -7.20 5.66
C CYS A 87 -10.15 -8.03 4.38
N ARG A 88 -9.82 -9.33 4.53
CA ARG A 88 -9.66 -10.27 3.43
C ARG A 88 -10.98 -10.53 2.72
N PRO A 89 -11.08 -10.31 1.39
CA PRO A 89 -12.21 -10.79 0.62
C PRO A 89 -12.21 -12.33 0.52
N PRO A 90 -13.38 -12.98 0.54
CA PRO A 90 -13.48 -14.43 0.38
C PRO A 90 -12.72 -14.94 -0.85
N ASN A 91 -11.95 -16.02 -0.68
CA ASN A 91 -11.13 -16.63 -1.73
C ASN A 91 -10.14 -15.66 -2.42
N ASN A 92 -9.71 -14.61 -1.74
CA ASN A 92 -8.82 -13.56 -2.26
C ASN A 92 -9.33 -12.92 -3.57
N ARG A 93 -10.66 -12.83 -3.76
CA ARG A 93 -11.22 -12.09 -4.90
C ARG A 93 -10.93 -10.60 -4.78
N ASP A 94 -11.05 -9.87 -5.87
CA ASP A 94 -11.04 -8.40 -5.84
C ASP A 94 -12.11 -7.89 -4.85
N PRO A 95 -11.82 -6.85 -4.04
CA PRO A 95 -12.83 -6.22 -3.21
C PRO A 95 -13.87 -5.52 -4.07
N ARG A 96 -15.15 -5.66 -3.71
CA ARG A 96 -16.26 -5.01 -4.40
C ARG A 96 -16.24 -3.50 -4.16
N GLU A 97 -16.88 -2.73 -5.03
CA GLU A 97 -16.92 -1.27 -4.93
C GLU A 97 -17.55 -0.80 -3.60
N GLU A 98 -18.62 -1.45 -3.16
CA GLU A 98 -19.24 -1.15 -1.86
C GLU A 98 -18.29 -1.44 -0.67
N GLU A 99 -17.49 -2.51 -0.74
CA GLU A 99 -16.50 -2.84 0.29
C GLU A 99 -15.36 -1.82 0.33
N GLN A 100 -14.87 -1.41 -0.84
CA GLN A 100 -13.86 -0.36 -0.96
C GLN A 100 -14.38 0.99 -0.44
N THR A 101 -15.63 1.32 -0.74
CA THR A 101 -16.25 2.59 -0.35
C THR A 101 -16.47 2.63 1.17
N ALA A 102 -16.99 1.58 1.75
CA ALA A 102 -17.18 1.45 3.20
C ALA A 102 -15.83 1.55 3.95
N CYS A 103 -14.76 0.95 3.41
CA CYS A 103 -13.44 0.92 4.04
C CYS A 103 -12.58 2.17 3.80
N ALA A 104 -12.94 3.02 2.83
CA ALA A 104 -12.10 4.13 2.35
C ALA A 104 -11.75 5.16 3.43
N HIS A 105 -12.60 5.33 4.45
CA HIS A 105 -12.36 6.30 5.52
C HIS A 105 -11.12 5.94 6.35
N TRP A 106 -10.82 4.65 6.58
CA TRP A 106 -9.64 4.23 7.33
C TRP A 106 -8.34 4.64 6.63
N LEU A 107 -8.21 4.38 5.32
CA LEU A 107 -7.04 4.81 4.56
C LEU A 107 -6.93 6.34 4.49
N ARG A 108 -8.07 7.04 4.37
CA ARG A 108 -8.08 8.52 4.37
C ARG A 108 -7.56 9.10 5.69
N GLU A 109 -7.97 8.54 6.83
CA GLU A 109 -7.48 8.98 8.13
C GLU A 109 -5.99 8.60 8.32
N GLN A 110 -5.56 7.43 7.84
CA GLN A 110 -4.13 7.09 7.82
C GLN A 110 -3.32 8.12 7.02
N MET A 111 -3.78 8.50 5.83
CA MET A 111 -3.09 9.51 5.01
C MET A 111 -3.05 10.89 5.69
N LYS A 112 -4.10 11.28 6.42
CA LYS A 112 -4.11 12.53 7.18
C LYS A 112 -3.14 12.54 8.35
N LEU A 113 -2.90 11.40 8.98
CA LEU A 113 -1.98 11.28 10.11
C LEU A 113 -0.53 11.12 9.67
N LEU A 114 -0.30 10.39 8.56
CA LEU A 114 1.03 10.15 8.01
C LEU A 114 1.59 11.36 7.25
N HIS A 115 0.74 12.15 6.60
CA HIS A 115 1.15 13.23 5.69
C HIS A 115 2.18 12.79 4.64
N PRO A 116 1.94 11.70 3.88
CA PRO A 116 2.96 11.17 2.97
C PRO A 116 3.25 12.16 1.84
N LYS A 117 4.51 12.27 1.45
CA LYS A 117 4.95 13.02 0.25
C LYS A 117 4.82 12.18 -1.02
N ILE A 118 4.89 10.84 -0.89
CA ILE A 118 4.69 9.91 -2.00
C ILE A 118 3.74 8.78 -1.59
N VAL A 119 2.78 8.48 -2.45
CA VAL A 119 1.90 7.31 -2.32
C VAL A 119 2.13 6.39 -3.50
N VAL A 120 2.55 5.16 -3.23
CA VAL A 120 2.81 4.11 -4.23
C VAL A 120 1.68 3.11 -4.23
N CYS A 121 0.94 3.05 -5.32
CA CYS A 121 -0.18 2.13 -5.53
C CYS A 121 0.33 0.81 -6.10
N LEU A 122 0.19 -0.27 -5.34
CA LEU A 122 0.61 -1.62 -5.73
C LEU A 122 -0.54 -2.35 -6.44
N GLY A 123 -0.49 -2.35 -7.77
CA GLY A 123 -1.45 -3.04 -8.62
C GLY A 123 -2.65 -2.19 -9.04
N ARG A 124 -3.50 -2.82 -9.84
CA ARG A 124 -4.63 -2.19 -10.54
C ARG A 124 -5.65 -1.56 -9.58
N ILE A 125 -6.12 -2.30 -8.61
CA ILE A 125 -7.22 -1.86 -7.72
C ILE A 125 -6.81 -0.60 -6.93
N ALA A 126 -5.61 -0.60 -6.33
CA ALA A 126 -5.11 0.56 -5.60
C ALA A 126 -4.91 1.77 -6.52
N ALA A 127 -4.32 1.57 -7.70
CA ALA A 127 -4.08 2.64 -8.65
C ALA A 127 -5.39 3.22 -9.22
N GLN A 128 -6.37 2.37 -9.54
CA GLN A 128 -7.68 2.83 -10.02
C GLN A 128 -8.45 3.60 -8.95
N LYS A 129 -8.35 3.22 -7.69
CA LYS A 129 -9.03 3.91 -6.59
C LYS A 129 -8.38 5.24 -6.22
N ILE A 130 -7.06 5.35 -6.32
CA ILE A 130 -6.30 6.51 -5.81
C ILE A 130 -5.86 7.45 -6.94
N ILE A 131 -5.42 6.93 -8.09
CA ILE A 131 -4.88 7.74 -9.19
C ILE A 131 -5.99 8.11 -10.19
N SER A 132 -6.55 7.12 -10.88
CA SER A 132 -7.60 7.32 -11.88
C SER A 132 -8.37 6.02 -12.11
N PRO A 133 -9.70 6.05 -12.25
CA PRO A 133 -10.51 4.87 -12.57
C PRO A 133 -10.06 4.12 -13.83
N ASP A 134 -9.47 4.84 -14.80
CA ASP A 134 -8.99 4.28 -16.07
C ASP A 134 -7.53 3.84 -16.04
N PHE A 135 -6.87 3.89 -14.88
CA PHE A 135 -5.44 3.57 -14.75
C PHE A 135 -5.12 2.16 -15.25
N ARG A 136 -4.12 2.08 -16.13
CA ARG A 136 -3.63 0.83 -16.74
C ARG A 136 -2.19 0.57 -16.30
N VAL A 137 -1.99 -0.32 -15.34
CA VAL A 137 -0.66 -0.62 -14.79
C VAL A 137 0.36 -0.95 -15.89
N THR A 138 -0.02 -1.72 -16.89
CA THR A 138 0.88 -2.10 -18.00
C THR A 138 1.33 -0.96 -18.91
N LYS A 139 0.74 0.21 -18.79
CA LYS A 139 1.06 1.37 -19.63
C LYS A 139 1.55 2.58 -18.84
N GLU A 140 1.12 2.69 -17.59
CA GLU A 140 1.27 3.90 -16.77
C GLU A 140 2.10 3.64 -15.50
N HIS A 141 2.63 2.40 -15.33
CA HIS A 141 3.51 2.11 -14.19
C HIS A 141 4.75 3.02 -14.20
N GLY A 142 5.23 3.35 -13.03
CA GLY A 142 6.42 4.18 -12.86
C GLY A 142 6.24 5.68 -13.16
N VAL A 143 5.05 6.10 -13.62
CA VAL A 143 4.75 7.52 -13.87
C VAL A 143 4.32 8.20 -12.57
N PHE A 144 4.86 9.38 -12.29
CA PHE A 144 4.51 10.20 -11.15
C PHE A 144 3.44 11.24 -11.51
N TYR A 145 2.40 11.29 -10.70
CA TYR A 145 1.32 12.27 -10.79
C TYR A 145 1.35 13.16 -9.55
N GLU A 146 1.51 14.46 -9.73
CA GLU A 146 1.46 15.41 -8.63
C GLU A 146 0.00 15.76 -8.29
N ARG A 147 -0.37 15.71 -7.02
CA ARG A 147 -1.68 16.11 -6.53
C ARG A 147 -1.58 16.76 -5.15
N ARG A 148 -2.04 18.01 -5.06
CA ARG A 148 -2.21 18.74 -3.78
C ARG A 148 -0.97 18.65 -2.86
N GLY A 149 0.23 18.70 -3.44
CA GLY A 149 1.48 18.73 -2.67
C GLY A 149 2.06 17.35 -2.33
N PHE A 150 1.55 16.26 -2.89
CA PHE A 150 2.15 14.93 -2.82
C PHE A 150 2.15 14.24 -4.20
N TYR A 151 2.95 13.20 -4.33
CA TYR A 151 3.10 12.45 -5.57
C TYR A 151 2.42 11.09 -5.48
N LEU A 152 1.79 10.67 -6.58
CA LEU A 152 1.20 9.34 -6.75
C LEU A 152 1.97 8.59 -7.82
N MET A 153 2.23 7.31 -7.60
CA MET A 153 2.81 6.40 -8.59
C MET A 153 2.09 5.05 -8.51
N GLY A 154 1.73 4.48 -9.66
CA GLY A 154 1.27 3.10 -9.74
C GLY A 154 2.37 2.18 -10.22
N THR A 155 2.47 0.97 -9.69
CA THR A 155 3.34 -0.10 -10.17
C THR A 155 2.64 -1.46 -10.06
N PHE A 156 3.32 -2.52 -10.48
CA PHE A 156 2.76 -3.87 -10.45
C PHE A 156 2.52 -4.38 -9.04
N HIS A 157 1.42 -5.12 -8.86
CA HIS A 157 1.22 -5.83 -7.60
C HIS A 157 2.23 -6.97 -7.47
N PRO A 158 2.90 -7.16 -6.32
CA PRO A 158 3.92 -8.20 -6.16
C PRO A 158 3.41 -9.62 -6.49
N ALA A 159 2.17 -9.95 -6.14
CA ALA A 159 1.57 -11.23 -6.50
C ALA A 159 1.39 -11.41 -8.02
N ALA A 160 1.14 -10.33 -8.77
CA ALA A 160 1.09 -10.39 -10.24
C ALA A 160 2.47 -10.66 -10.83
N LEU A 161 3.54 -10.12 -10.27
CA LEU A 161 4.93 -10.38 -10.68
C LEU A 161 5.36 -11.82 -10.42
N LEU A 162 4.79 -12.48 -9.43
CA LEU A 162 5.01 -13.92 -9.19
C LEU A 162 4.35 -14.79 -10.27
N ARG A 163 3.18 -14.37 -10.77
CA ARG A 163 2.47 -15.05 -11.86
C ARG A 163 3.05 -14.74 -13.23
N ASN A 164 3.57 -13.54 -13.43
CA ASN A 164 4.20 -13.09 -14.68
C ASN A 164 5.59 -12.50 -14.40
N PRO A 165 6.64 -13.35 -14.26
CA PRO A 165 7.99 -12.90 -13.95
C PRO A 165 8.64 -12.00 -15.01
N ALA A 166 8.13 -12.01 -16.25
CA ALA A 166 8.64 -11.16 -17.32
C ALA A 166 8.50 -9.66 -17.03
N GLN A 167 7.57 -9.27 -16.14
CA GLN A 167 7.35 -7.88 -15.75
C GLN A 167 8.23 -7.44 -14.55
N LYS A 168 9.06 -8.32 -13.99
CA LYS A 168 9.94 -7.98 -12.86
C LYS A 168 10.97 -6.89 -13.17
N PRO A 169 11.62 -6.86 -14.37
CA PRO A 169 12.53 -5.77 -14.73
C PRO A 169 11.84 -4.40 -14.76
N ASP A 170 10.62 -4.33 -15.29
CA ASP A 170 9.83 -3.09 -15.33
C ASP A 170 9.50 -2.61 -13.91
N ALA A 171 9.04 -3.52 -13.04
CA ALA A 171 8.82 -3.19 -11.64
C ALA A 171 10.09 -2.71 -10.94
N LEU A 172 11.25 -3.33 -11.20
CA LEU A 172 12.52 -2.88 -10.63
C LEU A 172 12.87 -1.45 -11.10
N SER A 173 12.64 -1.14 -12.38
CA SER A 173 12.84 0.21 -12.91
C SER A 173 11.94 1.23 -12.21
N ASP A 174 10.69 0.87 -11.89
CA ASP A 174 9.77 1.72 -11.13
C ASP A 174 10.33 2.02 -9.72
N PHE A 175 10.87 1.01 -9.03
CA PHE A 175 11.49 1.21 -7.71
C PHE A 175 12.74 2.07 -7.77
N VAL A 176 13.57 1.93 -8.81
CA VAL A 176 14.73 2.82 -9.02
C VAL A 176 14.27 4.26 -9.26
N ALA A 177 13.23 4.47 -10.07
CA ALA A 177 12.63 5.80 -10.27
C ALA A 177 12.03 6.36 -8.97
N LEU A 178 11.42 5.50 -8.16
CA LEU A 178 10.91 5.86 -6.83
C LEU A 178 12.04 6.36 -5.91
N ARG A 179 13.19 5.65 -5.88
CA ARG A 179 14.35 6.09 -5.10
C ARG A 179 14.79 7.51 -5.49
N ALA A 180 14.90 7.79 -6.79
CA ALA A 180 15.25 9.11 -7.27
C ALA A 180 14.23 10.18 -6.85
N LYS A 181 12.92 9.89 -6.93
CA LYS A 181 11.87 10.80 -6.49
C LYS A 181 11.89 11.01 -4.97
N ILE A 182 12.17 10.00 -4.17
CA ILE A 182 12.35 10.14 -2.71
C ILE A 182 13.48 11.11 -2.39
N GLN A 183 14.63 10.97 -3.06
CA GLN A 183 15.78 11.87 -2.88
C GLN A 183 15.46 13.33 -3.26
N GLU A 184 14.55 13.54 -4.20
CA GLU A 184 14.11 14.85 -4.65
C GLU A 184 13.17 15.54 -3.64
N VAL A 185 12.22 14.79 -3.05
CA VAL A 185 11.07 15.41 -2.36
C VAL A 185 10.95 15.05 -0.89
N CYS A 186 11.61 13.99 -0.41
CA CYS A 186 11.53 13.54 0.97
C CYS A 186 12.72 14.01 1.79
N GLU A 187 12.50 14.27 3.08
CA GLU A 187 13.56 14.52 4.06
C GLU A 187 14.19 13.22 4.57
N LEU A 188 13.67 12.08 4.13
CA LEU A 188 14.28 10.78 4.36
C LEU A 188 15.74 10.83 3.88
N SER A 189 16.64 10.87 4.84
CA SER A 189 18.01 10.49 4.54
C SER A 189 17.97 9.01 4.15
N LEU A 190 17.99 8.73 2.84
CA LEU A 190 18.38 7.43 2.32
C LEU A 190 19.87 7.29 2.62
N ILE A 191 20.19 7.13 3.86
CA ILE A 191 21.52 7.11 4.39
C ILE A 191 21.59 5.88 5.26
N HIS A 192 22.62 5.32 5.34
CA HIS A 192 24.05 5.44 5.12
C HIS A 192 24.57 4.03 5.08
N ILE A 193 25.34 3.84 4.13
CA ILE A 193 26.36 2.84 4.29
C ILE A 193 27.48 3.52 5.08
#